data_894172f7e4294f59a40ff78821510d18
#
_entry.id   894172f7e4294f59a40ff78821510d18
#
_cell.length_a   1.000
_cell.length_b   1.000
_cell.length_c   1.000
_cell.angle_alpha   90.00
_cell.angle_beta   90.00
_cell.angle_gamma   90.00
#
_symmetry.space_group_name_H-M   'P 1'
#
loop_
_entity.id
_entity.type
_entity.pdbx_description
1 polymer ?
#
loop_
_entity_poly.entity_id
_entity_poly.type
_entity_poly.pdbx_seq_one_letter_code
_entity_poly.pdbx_strand_id
1 'polypeptide(L)'
;MRKKKDQQRQGQEIKAQNNQSKSRRTKGEKPKKHKKQKGFLQYLNPKEMETEIIGYGYQYSLKSYLITLFLSLAVVVAVCRFFQLTPKYMAILIVIFCFSLPVIIVDQFRFLYEQKRFRQSVDYMEQMIYSFKRKPKILESLRDVLSLSDGKMAECLNQAIEAINRGDSYEDALLPIENEYGCERMKILHDFLIKVERQGGKYQSTLNIILDDIHSWTERTYSFQKDRKVVKNSIIISLVMGVMITATTVILFSRNKSMSPILKMEAYQIGSFLVLGVMILLFAFVQKKLTGSWLEDIHDTNEKQIDKDWKNFRKERNVGKEIMQSVFATLICSGPVIIFGLWQSSKIFIIGGIVLAIVIFFVPTGNGNAAKKRLIKECEKEFPGWIRGIALDLQTDNVYMSLRNSAPNAPYVFRNEIYKLLDEIEKDPTGILPYQHFLEDLEVPDIHSIVKMLYSLNEVGSDDAETQIN
;
A
#
# COMPACT_ATOMS: atom_id res chain seq x y z
N MET A 1 39.26 47.04 -7.88
CA MET A 1 38.37 46.93 -6.71
C MET A 1 36.87 46.95 -7.03
N ARG A 2 36.39 47.65 -8.06
CA ARG A 2 34.93 47.66 -8.45
C ARG A 2 34.39 46.31 -8.89
N LYS A 3 35.06 45.55 -9.73
CA LYS A 3 34.58 44.24 -10.24
C LYS A 3 34.35 43.16 -9.13
N LYS A 4 35.10 43.18 -8.03
CA LYS A 4 34.87 42.26 -6.90
C LYS A 4 33.65 42.60 -6.06
N LYS A 5 33.24 43.88 -6.00
CA LYS A 5 32.01 44.33 -5.31
C LYS A 5 30.74 43.98 -6.10
N ASP A 6 30.80 44.02 -7.43
CA ASP A 6 29.67 43.69 -8.27
C ASP A 6 29.38 42.18 -8.30
N GLN A 7 30.42 41.32 -8.28
CA GLN A 7 30.26 39.87 -8.13
C GLN A 7 29.72 39.46 -6.74
N GLN A 8 30.09 40.16 -5.67
CA GLN A 8 29.53 39.91 -4.35
C GLN A 8 28.07 40.36 -4.23
N ARG A 9 27.65 41.45 -4.90
CA ARG A 9 26.25 41.89 -4.95
C ARG A 9 25.39 40.91 -5.73
N GLN A 10 25.80 40.45 -6.92
CA GLN A 10 25.09 39.44 -7.69
C GLN A 10 24.94 38.11 -6.93
N GLY A 11 25.97 37.66 -6.21
CA GLY A 11 25.90 36.47 -5.37
C GLY A 11 24.94 36.62 -4.16
N GLN A 12 24.78 37.83 -3.61
CA GLN A 12 23.83 38.11 -2.55
C GLN A 12 22.37 38.21 -3.06
N GLU A 13 22.16 38.78 -4.25
CA GLU A 13 20.84 38.86 -4.89
C GLU A 13 20.31 37.47 -5.31
N ILE A 14 21.18 36.60 -5.84
CA ILE A 14 20.83 35.20 -6.16
C ILE A 14 20.51 34.40 -4.90
N LYS A 15 21.25 34.59 -3.80
CA LYS A 15 20.93 33.98 -2.50
C LYS A 15 19.64 34.50 -1.88
N ALA A 16 19.35 35.79 -2.03
CA ALA A 16 18.12 36.40 -1.55
C ALA A 16 16.90 35.90 -2.34
N GLN A 17 17.00 35.78 -3.68
CA GLN A 17 15.96 35.21 -4.51
C GLN A 17 15.71 33.72 -4.23
N ASN A 18 16.78 32.91 -4.03
CA ASN A 18 16.64 31.51 -3.65
C ASN A 18 16.07 31.32 -2.23
N ASN A 19 16.35 32.23 -1.29
CA ASN A 19 15.73 32.18 0.02
C ASN A 19 14.27 32.68 0.03
N GLN A 20 13.90 33.61 -0.83
CA GLN A 20 12.52 34.02 -1.02
C GLN A 20 11.68 32.92 -1.70
N SER A 21 12.23 32.20 -2.67
CA SER A 21 11.55 31.05 -3.29
C SER A 21 11.41 29.88 -2.31
N LYS A 22 12.41 29.60 -1.47
CA LYS A 22 12.27 28.63 -0.36
C LYS A 22 11.27 29.04 0.72
N SER A 23 11.23 30.32 1.09
CA SER A 23 10.29 30.84 2.08
C SER A 23 8.85 30.87 1.57
N ARG A 24 8.61 31.04 0.27
CA ARG A 24 7.29 30.93 -0.35
C ARG A 24 6.83 29.48 -0.48
N ARG A 25 7.74 28.52 -0.78
CA ARG A 25 7.44 27.07 -0.75
C ARG A 25 7.03 26.55 0.64
N THR A 26 7.54 27.15 1.73
CA THR A 26 7.14 26.78 3.11
C THR A 26 5.86 27.45 3.59
N LYS A 27 5.36 28.49 2.90
CA LYS A 27 4.08 29.16 3.16
C LYS A 27 2.95 28.75 2.21
N GLY A 28 3.26 28.00 1.12
CA GLY A 28 2.24 27.33 0.31
C GLY A 28 1.50 26.32 1.18
N GLU A 29 0.17 26.34 1.15
CA GLU A 29 -0.70 25.40 1.85
C GLU A 29 -0.10 23.99 1.79
N LYS A 30 0.11 23.39 2.96
CA LYS A 30 0.46 21.97 3.08
C LYS A 30 -0.49 21.21 2.15
N PRO A 31 0.02 20.26 1.30
CA PRO A 31 -0.83 19.50 0.42
C PRO A 31 -2.04 19.04 1.23
N LYS A 32 -3.24 19.31 0.74
CA LYS A 32 -4.47 18.95 1.45
C LYS A 32 -4.33 17.47 1.75
N LYS A 33 -3.97 17.14 3.00
CA LYS A 33 -3.95 15.76 3.48
C LYS A 33 -5.23 15.14 2.95
N HIS A 34 -5.11 14.06 2.16
CA HIS A 34 -6.24 13.27 1.69
C HIS A 34 -7.32 13.31 2.76
N LYS A 35 -8.54 13.73 2.39
CA LYS A 35 -9.65 13.89 3.32
C LYS A 35 -9.61 12.70 4.27
N LYS A 36 -9.34 12.96 5.57
CA LYS A 36 -9.33 11.91 6.60
C LYS A 36 -10.52 11.02 6.34
N GLN A 37 -10.31 9.71 6.23
CA GLN A 37 -11.39 8.75 6.05
C GLN A 37 -12.50 9.12 7.01
N LYS A 38 -13.65 9.46 6.45
CA LYS A 38 -14.82 9.81 7.25
C LYS A 38 -15.13 8.65 8.19
N GLY A 39 -15.50 8.93 9.41
CA GLY A 39 -15.80 7.89 10.38
C GLY A 39 -16.93 6.96 9.89
N PHE A 40 -16.90 5.70 10.29
CA PHE A 40 -17.90 4.66 9.97
C PHE A 40 -19.36 5.16 10.05
N LEU A 41 -19.67 5.98 11.05
CA LEU A 41 -21.02 6.50 11.29
C LEU A 41 -21.52 7.48 10.20
N GLN A 42 -20.61 8.13 9.48
CA GLN A 42 -21.02 9.08 8.42
C GLN A 42 -21.55 8.38 7.17
N TYR A 43 -21.09 7.14 6.89
CA TYR A 43 -21.60 6.35 5.76
C TYR A 43 -23.02 5.78 5.96
N LEU A 44 -23.53 5.84 7.18
CA LEU A 44 -24.92 5.43 7.48
C LEU A 44 -25.94 6.43 6.94
N ASN A 45 -25.54 7.65 6.62
CA ASN A 45 -26.40 8.62 5.96
C ASN A 45 -26.36 8.42 4.44
N PRO A 46 -27.48 7.95 3.80
CA PRO A 46 -27.51 7.67 2.36
C PRO A 46 -27.17 8.89 1.48
N LYS A 47 -27.47 10.12 1.95
CA LYS A 47 -27.13 11.37 1.23
C LYS A 47 -25.63 11.64 1.23
N GLU A 48 -24.95 11.37 2.34
CA GLU A 48 -23.48 11.54 2.39
C GLU A 48 -22.76 10.48 1.55
N MET A 49 -23.28 9.25 1.53
CA MET A 49 -22.79 8.20 0.66
C MET A 49 -22.97 8.56 -0.83
N GLU A 50 -24.14 9.06 -1.21
CA GLU A 50 -24.43 9.53 -2.57
C GLU A 50 -23.46 10.64 -2.99
N THR A 51 -23.27 11.67 -2.14
CA THR A 51 -22.33 12.77 -2.42
C THR A 51 -20.88 12.31 -2.55
N GLU A 52 -20.46 11.30 -1.78
CA GLU A 52 -19.12 10.75 -1.88
C GLU A 52 -18.93 9.95 -3.17
N ILE A 53 -19.88 9.09 -3.55
CA ILE A 53 -19.82 8.30 -4.78
C ILE A 53 -19.90 9.20 -6.03
N ILE A 54 -20.71 10.26 -6.01
CA ILE A 54 -20.73 11.29 -7.06
C ILE A 54 -19.38 11.99 -7.13
N GLY A 55 -18.76 12.28 -5.97
CA GLY A 55 -17.40 12.82 -5.88
C GLY A 55 -16.34 11.94 -6.55
N TYR A 56 -16.55 10.63 -6.64
CA TYR A 56 -15.72 9.68 -7.40
C TYR A 56 -16.04 9.66 -8.92
N GLY A 57 -17.03 10.45 -9.38
CA GLY A 57 -17.44 10.51 -10.78
C GLY A 57 -18.39 9.41 -11.22
N TYR A 58 -19.01 8.69 -10.30
CA TYR A 58 -20.02 7.67 -10.58
C TYR A 58 -21.43 8.19 -10.34
N GLN A 59 -22.36 7.86 -11.24
CA GLN A 59 -23.77 8.14 -11.04
C GLN A 59 -24.35 7.09 -10.08
N TYR A 60 -24.68 7.50 -8.87
CA TYR A 60 -25.30 6.65 -7.87
C TYR A 60 -26.47 7.40 -7.25
N SER A 61 -27.65 6.78 -7.28
CA SER A 61 -28.88 7.39 -6.77
C SER A 61 -29.42 6.65 -5.55
N LEU A 62 -30.19 7.34 -4.71
CA LEU A 62 -30.92 6.72 -3.61
C LEU A 62 -31.78 5.53 -4.07
N LYS A 63 -32.33 5.57 -5.29
CA LYS A 63 -33.10 4.43 -5.86
C LYS A 63 -32.21 3.19 -6.01
N SER A 64 -31.00 3.35 -6.55
CA SER A 64 -30.04 2.24 -6.71
C SER A 64 -29.63 1.65 -5.36
N TYR A 65 -29.44 2.52 -4.34
CA TYR A 65 -29.17 2.07 -2.97
C TYR A 65 -30.30 1.23 -2.41
N LEU A 66 -31.56 1.70 -2.51
CA LEU A 66 -32.76 0.97 -1.99
C LEU A 66 -32.92 -0.37 -2.69
N ILE A 67 -32.71 -0.43 -4.02
CA ILE A 67 -32.80 -1.69 -4.77
C ILE A 67 -31.71 -2.67 -4.28
N THR A 68 -30.47 -2.22 -4.13
CA THR A 68 -29.37 -3.05 -3.64
C THR A 68 -29.63 -3.52 -2.21
N LEU A 69 -30.12 -2.62 -1.35
CA LEU A 69 -30.49 -2.93 0.03
C LEU A 69 -31.58 -4.00 0.08
N PHE A 70 -32.67 -3.83 -0.69
CA PHE A 70 -33.81 -4.76 -0.71
C PHE A 70 -33.35 -6.15 -1.21
N LEU A 71 -32.59 -6.18 -2.32
CA LEU A 71 -32.15 -7.45 -2.90
C LEU A 71 -31.21 -8.19 -1.94
N SER A 72 -30.23 -7.48 -1.36
CA SER A 72 -29.28 -8.08 -0.43
C SER A 72 -29.93 -8.50 0.90
N LEU A 73 -30.91 -7.72 1.38
CA LEU A 73 -31.70 -8.08 2.55
C LEU A 73 -32.54 -9.36 2.32
N ALA A 74 -33.12 -9.50 1.13
CA ALA A 74 -33.85 -10.72 0.76
C ALA A 74 -32.94 -11.96 0.82
N VAL A 75 -31.70 -11.85 0.36
CA VAL A 75 -30.69 -12.93 0.47
C VAL A 75 -30.38 -13.26 1.93
N VAL A 76 -30.14 -12.24 2.78
CA VAL A 76 -29.86 -12.47 4.21
C VAL A 76 -31.05 -13.15 4.91
N VAL A 77 -32.25 -12.69 4.64
CA VAL A 77 -33.50 -13.32 5.19
C VAL A 77 -33.61 -14.77 4.72
N ALA A 78 -33.36 -15.05 3.44
CA ALA A 78 -33.39 -16.41 2.90
C ALA A 78 -32.36 -17.32 3.60
N VAL A 79 -31.13 -16.84 3.81
CA VAL A 79 -30.11 -17.57 4.56
C VAL A 79 -30.53 -17.79 6.01
N CYS A 80 -31.04 -16.77 6.72
CA CYS A 80 -31.53 -16.93 8.09
C CYS A 80 -32.66 -17.95 8.21
N ARG A 81 -33.59 -17.95 7.23
CA ARG A 81 -34.68 -18.94 7.15
C ARG A 81 -34.17 -20.34 6.88
N PHE A 82 -33.20 -20.47 6.00
CA PHE A 82 -32.55 -21.74 5.70
C PHE A 82 -31.90 -22.35 6.96
N PHE A 83 -31.23 -21.52 7.77
CA PHE A 83 -30.58 -21.92 9.04
C PHE A 83 -31.62 -22.08 10.18
N GLN A 84 -32.90 -21.94 9.91
CA GLN A 84 -34.00 -22.02 10.88
C GLN A 84 -33.80 -21.13 12.11
N LEU A 85 -33.20 -19.93 11.91
CA LEU A 85 -33.00 -18.96 12.98
C LEU A 85 -34.31 -18.40 13.49
N THR A 86 -34.43 -18.27 14.80
CA THR A 86 -35.56 -17.61 15.43
C THR A 86 -35.61 -16.13 15.07
N PRO A 87 -36.81 -15.50 15.01
CA PRO A 87 -36.96 -14.09 14.62
C PRO A 87 -36.09 -13.13 15.41
N LYS A 88 -35.81 -13.44 16.68
CA LYS A 88 -34.93 -12.65 17.55
C LYS A 88 -33.49 -12.52 16.98
N TYR A 89 -32.83 -13.63 16.65
CA TYR A 89 -31.48 -13.63 16.12
C TYR A 89 -31.44 -13.15 14.67
N MET A 90 -32.48 -13.42 13.89
CA MET A 90 -32.64 -12.90 12.53
C MET A 90 -32.69 -11.37 12.53
N ALA A 91 -33.43 -10.74 13.42
CA ALA A 91 -33.52 -9.28 13.52
C ALA A 91 -32.16 -8.65 13.83
N ILE A 92 -31.40 -9.25 14.75
CA ILE A 92 -30.05 -8.74 15.09
C ILE A 92 -29.10 -8.86 13.90
N LEU A 93 -29.11 -9.97 13.16
CA LEU A 93 -28.29 -10.15 11.95
C LEU A 93 -28.63 -9.15 10.85
N ILE A 94 -29.93 -8.87 10.65
CA ILE A 94 -30.40 -7.85 9.71
C ILE A 94 -29.83 -6.47 10.10
N VAL A 95 -29.86 -6.12 11.36
CA VAL A 95 -29.30 -4.85 11.84
C VAL A 95 -27.79 -4.79 11.56
N ILE A 96 -27.01 -5.83 11.92
CA ILE A 96 -25.58 -5.89 11.64
C ILE A 96 -25.29 -5.74 10.14
N PHE A 97 -26.08 -6.42 9.30
CA PHE A 97 -25.95 -6.35 7.85
C PHE A 97 -26.26 -4.95 7.30
N CYS A 98 -27.36 -4.32 7.74
CA CYS A 98 -27.74 -2.96 7.34
C CYS A 98 -26.66 -1.92 7.70
N PHE A 99 -25.96 -2.09 8.82
CA PHE A 99 -24.83 -1.25 9.19
C PHE A 99 -23.58 -1.51 8.34
N SER A 100 -23.36 -2.74 7.90
CA SER A 100 -22.18 -3.12 7.12
C SER A 100 -22.30 -2.76 5.63
N LEU A 101 -23.50 -2.81 5.07
CA LEU A 101 -23.75 -2.65 3.63
C LEU A 101 -23.29 -1.31 3.05
N PRO A 102 -23.55 -0.13 3.66
CA PRO A 102 -23.11 1.16 3.12
C PRO A 102 -21.58 1.24 2.97
N VAL A 103 -20.86 0.68 3.95
CA VAL A 103 -19.38 0.65 3.93
C VAL A 103 -18.87 -0.20 2.77
N ILE A 104 -19.48 -1.38 2.56
CA ILE A 104 -19.12 -2.28 1.46
C ILE A 104 -19.34 -1.59 0.11
N ILE A 105 -20.47 -0.87 -0.06
CA ILE A 105 -20.79 -0.17 -1.31
C ILE A 105 -19.79 0.96 -1.56
N VAL A 106 -19.53 1.84 -0.59
CA VAL A 106 -18.59 2.97 -0.74
C VAL A 106 -17.19 2.47 -1.04
N ASP A 107 -16.71 1.44 -0.32
CA ASP A 107 -15.38 0.88 -0.55
C ASP A 107 -15.24 0.24 -1.94
N GLN A 108 -16.33 -0.33 -2.50
CA GLN A 108 -16.31 -0.84 -3.88
C GLN A 108 -16.16 0.29 -4.92
N PHE A 109 -16.91 1.39 -4.78
CA PHE A 109 -16.77 2.55 -5.69
C PHE A 109 -15.43 3.25 -5.51
N ARG A 110 -14.92 3.36 -4.29
CA ARG A 110 -13.59 3.88 -4.01
C ARG A 110 -12.52 3.05 -4.71
N PHE A 111 -12.60 1.73 -4.65
CA PHE A 111 -11.66 0.85 -5.36
C PHE A 111 -11.64 1.12 -6.86
N LEU A 112 -12.80 1.22 -7.49
CA LEU A 112 -12.91 1.52 -8.93
C LEU A 112 -12.36 2.91 -9.26
N TYR A 113 -12.61 3.90 -8.41
CA TYR A 113 -12.07 5.26 -8.56
C TYR A 113 -10.56 5.28 -8.47
N GLU A 114 -9.97 4.67 -7.44
CA GLU A 114 -8.51 4.62 -7.26
C GLU A 114 -7.84 3.89 -8.43
N GLN A 115 -8.44 2.81 -8.93
CA GLN A 115 -7.95 2.11 -10.12
C GLN A 115 -7.97 3.01 -11.37
N LYS A 116 -9.07 3.73 -11.61
CA LYS A 116 -9.19 4.66 -12.74
C LYS A 116 -8.18 5.81 -12.61
N ARG A 117 -8.06 6.37 -11.42
CA ARG A 117 -7.13 7.45 -11.08
C ARG A 117 -5.67 7.05 -11.31
N PHE A 118 -5.27 5.85 -10.87
CA PHE A 118 -3.95 5.30 -11.12
C PHE A 118 -3.66 5.18 -12.61
N ARG A 119 -4.58 4.58 -13.37
CA ARG A 119 -4.44 4.43 -14.82
C ARG A 119 -4.29 5.78 -15.51
N GLN A 120 -5.15 6.75 -15.21
CA GLN A 120 -5.07 8.10 -15.76
C GLN A 120 -3.75 8.80 -15.43
N SER A 121 -3.19 8.58 -14.22
CA SER A 121 -1.89 9.11 -13.83
C SER A 121 -0.75 8.51 -14.65
N VAL A 122 -0.75 7.19 -14.87
CA VAL A 122 0.26 6.51 -15.71
C VAL A 122 0.15 6.99 -17.15
N ASP A 123 -1.06 6.94 -17.75
CA ASP A 123 -1.32 7.37 -19.11
C ASP A 123 -0.87 8.83 -19.33
N TYR A 124 -1.15 9.72 -18.37
CA TYR A 124 -0.69 11.11 -18.38
C TYR A 124 0.83 11.22 -18.42
N MET A 125 1.54 10.56 -17.50
CA MET A 125 3.00 10.67 -17.43
C MET A 125 3.68 10.13 -18.69
N GLU A 126 3.21 9.00 -19.21
CA GLU A 126 3.74 8.42 -20.45
C GLU A 126 3.51 9.36 -21.65
N GLN A 127 2.29 9.87 -21.82
CA GLN A 127 1.95 10.78 -22.91
C GLN A 127 2.74 12.10 -22.84
N MET A 128 2.91 12.65 -21.63
CA MET A 128 3.75 13.83 -21.39
C MET A 128 5.19 13.58 -21.83
N ILE A 129 5.78 12.44 -21.48
CA ILE A 129 7.14 12.07 -21.87
C ILE A 129 7.24 11.92 -23.38
N TYR A 130 6.32 11.20 -24.04
CA TYR A 130 6.35 11.02 -25.49
C TYR A 130 6.16 12.33 -26.25
N SER A 131 5.24 13.19 -25.83
CA SER A 131 5.04 14.49 -26.48
C SER A 131 6.24 15.41 -26.28
N PHE A 132 6.79 15.47 -25.03
CA PHE A 132 7.93 16.33 -24.73
C PHE A 132 9.22 15.88 -25.42
N LYS A 133 9.44 14.56 -25.63
CA LYS A 133 10.57 14.05 -26.42
C LYS A 133 10.54 14.54 -27.86
N ARG A 134 9.34 14.65 -28.43
CA ARG A 134 9.15 15.16 -29.80
C ARG A 134 9.38 16.66 -29.86
N LYS A 135 8.88 17.42 -28.88
CA LYS A 135 8.98 18.86 -28.79
C LYS A 135 9.06 19.29 -27.33
N PRO A 136 10.24 19.77 -26.86
CA PRO A 136 10.46 20.05 -25.44
C PRO A 136 9.79 21.36 -25.00
N LYS A 137 8.44 21.36 -25.04
CA LYS A 137 7.57 22.47 -24.64
C LYS A 137 6.42 21.94 -23.79
N ILE A 138 6.37 22.34 -22.51
CA ILE A 138 5.36 21.88 -21.55
C ILE A 138 3.96 22.20 -22.02
N LEU A 139 3.70 23.45 -22.47
CA LEU A 139 2.38 23.88 -22.91
C LEU A 139 1.87 23.06 -24.10
N GLU A 140 2.74 22.76 -25.08
CA GLU A 140 2.35 21.95 -26.24
C GLU A 140 2.12 20.49 -25.83
N SER A 141 2.98 19.94 -24.98
CA SER A 141 2.80 18.59 -24.44
C SER A 141 1.50 18.45 -23.67
N LEU A 142 1.12 19.45 -22.85
CA LEU A 142 -0.16 19.46 -22.15
C LEU A 142 -1.36 19.48 -23.11
N ARG A 143 -1.28 20.22 -24.21
CA ARG A 143 -2.33 20.25 -25.25
C ARG A 143 -2.47 18.91 -25.97
N ASP A 144 -1.34 18.27 -26.29
CA ASP A 144 -1.33 16.94 -26.90
C ASP A 144 -2.00 15.92 -25.97
N VAL A 145 -1.63 15.91 -24.69
CA VAL A 145 -2.18 15.00 -23.69
C VAL A 145 -3.66 15.28 -23.42
N LEU A 146 -4.08 16.56 -23.43
CA LEU A 146 -5.48 16.94 -23.24
C LEU A 146 -6.39 16.30 -24.30
N SER A 147 -5.91 16.22 -25.56
CA SER A 147 -6.67 15.61 -26.65
C SER A 147 -6.98 14.12 -26.45
N LEU A 148 -6.22 13.45 -25.56
CA LEU A 148 -6.32 12.03 -25.26
C LEU A 148 -6.91 11.76 -23.86
N SER A 149 -7.17 12.81 -23.08
CA SER A 149 -7.60 12.72 -21.69
C SER A 149 -9.09 12.97 -21.53
N ASP A 150 -9.69 12.31 -20.53
CA ASP A 150 -11.10 12.47 -20.16
C ASP A 150 -11.30 12.80 -18.67
N GLY A 151 -12.51 13.26 -18.32
CA GLY A 151 -12.98 13.47 -16.95
C GLY A 151 -12.10 14.44 -16.15
N LYS A 152 -11.75 14.07 -14.92
CA LYS A 152 -10.98 14.94 -14.01
C LYS A 152 -9.57 15.27 -14.51
N MET A 153 -8.92 14.35 -15.22
CA MET A 153 -7.61 14.65 -15.81
C MET A 153 -7.71 15.77 -16.83
N ALA A 154 -8.69 15.70 -17.72
CA ALA A 154 -8.93 16.75 -18.71
C ALA A 154 -9.27 18.12 -18.05
N GLU A 155 -10.02 18.12 -16.94
CA GLU A 155 -10.29 19.34 -16.17
C GLU A 155 -9.00 19.94 -15.57
N CYS A 156 -8.15 19.11 -14.94
CA CYS A 156 -6.87 19.56 -14.39
C CYS A 156 -5.92 20.08 -15.48
N LEU A 157 -5.88 19.40 -16.63
CA LEU A 157 -5.08 19.83 -17.79
C LEU A 157 -5.54 21.17 -18.36
N ASN A 158 -6.87 21.39 -18.50
CA ASN A 158 -7.41 22.67 -18.93
C ASN A 158 -7.03 23.79 -17.95
N GLN A 159 -7.16 23.54 -16.63
CA GLN A 159 -6.75 24.51 -15.62
C GLN A 159 -5.25 24.85 -15.71
N ALA A 160 -4.39 23.84 -15.93
CA ALA A 160 -2.96 24.03 -16.10
C ALA A 160 -2.63 24.87 -17.36
N ILE A 161 -3.25 24.55 -18.49
CA ILE A 161 -3.07 25.27 -19.76
C ILE A 161 -3.54 26.72 -19.63
N GLU A 162 -4.70 26.96 -19.00
CA GLU A 162 -5.20 28.31 -18.75
C GLU A 162 -4.29 29.10 -17.82
N ALA A 163 -3.74 28.49 -16.77
CA ALA A 163 -2.80 29.13 -15.86
C ALA A 163 -1.52 29.56 -16.59
N ILE A 164 -0.94 28.68 -17.44
CA ILE A 164 0.23 29.01 -18.25
C ILE A 164 -0.08 30.15 -19.24
N ASN A 165 -1.26 30.13 -19.88
CA ASN A 165 -1.67 31.18 -20.81
C ASN A 165 -1.89 32.53 -20.09
N ARG A 166 -2.22 32.55 -18.80
CA ARG A 166 -2.29 33.77 -17.97
C ARG A 166 -0.92 34.29 -17.55
N GLY A 167 0.15 33.51 -17.75
CA GLY A 167 1.51 33.86 -17.35
C GLY A 167 1.90 33.37 -15.97
N ASP A 168 1.15 32.45 -15.37
CA ASP A 168 1.51 31.80 -14.10
C ASP A 168 2.78 30.96 -14.29
N SER A 169 3.52 30.69 -13.19
CA SER A 169 4.70 29.80 -13.25
C SER A 169 4.30 28.37 -13.61
N TYR A 170 5.18 27.63 -14.27
CA TYR A 170 4.92 26.21 -14.57
C TYR A 170 4.67 25.39 -13.29
N GLU A 171 5.41 25.70 -12.22
CA GLU A 171 5.24 25.05 -10.92
C GLU A 171 3.82 25.25 -10.37
N ASP A 172 3.28 26.48 -10.44
CA ASP A 172 1.93 26.79 -9.95
C ASP A 172 0.85 26.23 -10.88
N ALA A 173 1.09 26.28 -12.20
CA ALA A 173 0.17 25.78 -13.20
C ALA A 173 -0.04 24.26 -13.14
N LEU A 174 0.97 23.48 -12.76
CA LEU A 174 0.89 22.02 -12.66
C LEU A 174 0.34 21.53 -11.30
N LEU A 175 0.21 22.42 -10.29
CA LEU A 175 -0.32 22.05 -8.98
C LEU A 175 -1.70 21.39 -8.98
N PRO A 176 -2.69 21.76 -9.83
CA PRO A 176 -3.98 21.07 -9.87
C PRO A 176 -3.84 19.58 -10.19
N ILE A 177 -2.92 19.21 -11.10
CA ILE A 177 -2.65 17.83 -11.48
C ILE A 177 -1.97 17.10 -10.31
N GLU A 178 -0.95 17.71 -9.70
CA GLU A 178 -0.23 17.13 -8.56
C GLU A 178 -1.13 16.96 -7.33
N ASN A 179 -2.03 17.91 -7.07
CA ASN A 179 -2.95 17.83 -5.94
C ASN A 179 -4.01 16.74 -6.10
N GLU A 180 -4.51 16.54 -7.33
CA GLU A 180 -5.52 15.52 -7.60
C GLU A 180 -4.89 14.12 -7.69
N TYR A 181 -3.75 13.99 -8.34
CA TYR A 181 -3.13 12.69 -8.60
C TYR A 181 -1.95 12.33 -7.68
N GLY A 182 -1.45 13.24 -6.86
CA GLY A 182 -0.61 13.10 -5.66
C GLY A 182 0.47 12.01 -5.67
N CYS A 183 1.21 11.86 -6.78
CA CYS A 183 2.23 10.84 -6.97
C CYS A 183 3.62 11.51 -6.99
N GLU A 184 4.59 10.95 -6.26
CA GLU A 184 5.96 11.48 -6.20
C GLU A 184 6.62 11.46 -7.59
N ARG A 185 6.40 10.41 -8.37
CA ARG A 185 6.91 10.27 -9.75
C ARG A 185 6.42 11.37 -10.68
N MET A 186 5.17 11.78 -10.49
CA MET A 186 4.60 12.91 -11.26
C MET A 186 5.33 14.21 -10.94
N LYS A 187 5.65 14.47 -9.68
CA LYS A 187 6.43 15.65 -9.28
C LYS A 187 7.84 15.63 -9.86
N ILE A 188 8.51 14.48 -9.78
CA ILE A 188 9.86 14.29 -10.35
C ILE A 188 9.82 14.55 -11.85
N LEU A 189 8.82 14.02 -12.56
CA LEU A 189 8.63 14.28 -13.98
C LEU A 189 8.44 15.78 -14.25
N HIS A 190 7.51 16.44 -13.55
CA HIS A 190 7.23 17.87 -13.72
C HIS A 190 8.46 18.73 -13.44
N ASP A 191 9.15 18.50 -12.32
CA ASP A 191 10.38 19.24 -11.96
C ASP A 191 11.45 19.07 -13.06
N PHE A 192 11.58 17.86 -13.61
CA PHE A 192 12.52 17.59 -14.70
C PHE A 192 12.13 18.30 -16.00
N LEU A 193 10.87 18.24 -16.42
CA LEU A 193 10.37 18.90 -17.62
C LEU A 193 10.57 20.43 -17.55
N ILE A 194 10.26 21.03 -16.39
CA ILE A 194 10.46 22.46 -16.13
C ILE A 194 11.94 22.83 -16.24
N LYS A 195 12.83 22.01 -15.66
CA LYS A 195 14.29 22.23 -15.72
C LYS A 195 14.77 22.19 -17.18
N VAL A 196 14.34 21.22 -17.96
CA VAL A 196 14.72 21.07 -19.37
C VAL A 196 14.21 22.24 -20.21
N GLU A 197 12.96 22.68 -20.03
CA GLU A 197 12.41 23.81 -20.80
C GLU A 197 13.13 25.11 -20.50
N ARG A 198 13.59 25.34 -19.25
CA ARG A 198 14.33 26.56 -18.84
C ARG A 198 15.79 26.56 -19.23
N GLN A 199 16.45 25.41 -19.09
CA GLN A 199 17.90 25.31 -19.21
C GLN A 199 18.38 24.63 -20.50
N GLY A 200 17.49 23.86 -21.16
CA GLY A 200 17.87 22.98 -22.28
C GLY A 200 18.74 21.81 -21.82
N GLY A 201 19.47 21.22 -22.72
CA GLY A 201 20.43 20.15 -22.42
C GLY A 201 20.06 18.80 -23.04
N LYS A 202 20.86 17.77 -22.76
CA LYS A 202 20.56 16.39 -23.16
C LYS A 202 19.52 15.81 -22.20
N TYR A 203 18.30 15.59 -22.68
CA TYR A 203 17.17 15.17 -21.84
C TYR A 203 16.58 13.81 -22.21
N GLN A 204 16.90 13.29 -23.42
CA GLN A 204 16.26 12.10 -23.95
C GLN A 204 16.60 10.83 -23.15
N SER A 205 17.86 10.66 -22.72
CA SER A 205 18.28 9.52 -21.90
C SER A 205 17.58 9.54 -20.52
N THR A 206 17.56 10.68 -19.86
CA THR A 206 16.91 10.84 -18.56
C THR A 206 15.39 10.61 -18.65
N LEU A 207 14.73 11.08 -19.73
CA LEU A 207 13.30 10.78 -19.95
C LEU A 207 13.05 9.30 -20.20
N ASN A 208 13.99 8.54 -20.81
CA ASN A 208 13.88 7.09 -20.91
C ASN A 208 13.93 6.44 -19.52
N ILE A 209 14.88 6.85 -18.68
CA ILE A 209 15.02 6.31 -17.31
C ILE A 209 13.74 6.59 -16.49
N ILE A 210 13.19 7.80 -16.57
CA ILE A 210 11.93 8.14 -15.89
C ILE A 210 10.78 7.27 -16.43
N LEU A 211 10.73 7.04 -17.74
CA LEU A 211 9.72 6.18 -18.38
C LEU A 211 9.84 4.73 -17.89
N ASP A 212 11.05 4.19 -17.83
CA ASP A 212 11.32 2.83 -17.36
C ASP A 212 10.97 2.66 -15.87
N ASP A 213 11.23 3.69 -15.05
CA ASP A 213 10.76 3.69 -13.64
C ASP A 213 9.23 3.71 -13.55
N ILE A 214 8.54 4.49 -14.38
CA ILE A 214 7.07 4.51 -14.43
C ILE A 214 6.53 3.14 -14.84
N HIS A 215 7.10 2.50 -15.87
CA HIS A 215 6.71 1.15 -16.30
C HIS A 215 6.93 0.12 -15.20
N SER A 216 8.10 0.12 -14.56
CA SER A 216 8.44 -0.79 -13.47
C SER A 216 7.51 -0.59 -12.26
N TRP A 217 7.18 0.66 -11.92
CA TRP A 217 6.22 0.97 -10.86
C TRP A 217 4.81 0.50 -11.21
N THR A 218 4.39 0.70 -12.45
CA THR A 218 3.09 0.28 -12.95
C THR A 218 2.95 -1.24 -12.85
N GLU A 219 3.93 -1.99 -13.32
CA GLU A 219 3.95 -3.45 -13.25
C GLU A 219 3.91 -3.96 -11.80
N ARG A 220 4.74 -3.39 -10.92
CA ARG A 220 4.74 -3.73 -9.48
C ARG A 220 3.38 -3.44 -8.84
N THR A 221 2.77 -2.30 -9.16
CA THR A 221 1.46 -1.92 -8.62
C THR A 221 0.38 -2.89 -9.09
N TYR A 222 0.33 -3.23 -10.37
CA TYR A 222 -0.64 -4.21 -10.88
C TYR A 222 -0.41 -5.61 -10.28
N SER A 223 0.83 -6.07 -10.15
CA SER A 223 1.16 -7.34 -9.49
C SER A 223 0.65 -7.36 -8.04
N PHE A 224 0.94 -6.32 -7.28
CA PHE A 224 0.47 -6.18 -5.90
C PHE A 224 -1.05 -6.16 -5.78
N GLN A 225 -1.75 -5.45 -6.66
CA GLN A 225 -3.22 -5.42 -6.67
C GLN A 225 -3.82 -6.76 -7.10
N LYS A 226 -3.16 -7.49 -8.01
CA LYS A 226 -3.51 -8.87 -8.37
C LYS A 226 -3.42 -9.79 -7.17
N ASP A 227 -2.34 -9.72 -6.40
CA ASP A 227 -2.15 -10.53 -5.19
C ASP A 227 -3.23 -10.22 -4.15
N ARG A 228 -3.55 -8.95 -3.92
CA ARG A 228 -4.67 -8.54 -3.06
C ARG A 228 -6.00 -9.12 -3.53
N LYS A 229 -6.27 -9.10 -4.83
CA LYS A 229 -7.48 -9.68 -5.42
C LYS A 229 -7.55 -11.19 -5.21
N VAL A 230 -6.42 -11.89 -5.37
CA VAL A 230 -6.34 -13.35 -5.10
C VAL A 230 -6.65 -13.64 -3.64
N VAL A 231 -6.04 -12.91 -2.70
CA VAL A 231 -6.31 -13.06 -1.26
C VAL A 231 -7.79 -12.78 -0.95
N LYS A 232 -8.36 -11.71 -1.49
CA LYS A 232 -9.79 -11.38 -1.33
C LYS A 232 -10.69 -12.52 -1.82
N ASN A 233 -10.44 -13.03 -3.03
CA ASN A 233 -11.22 -14.13 -3.60
C ASN A 233 -11.08 -15.40 -2.77
N SER A 234 -9.88 -15.73 -2.29
CA SER A 234 -9.65 -16.90 -1.42
C SER A 234 -10.46 -16.80 -0.11
N ILE A 235 -10.51 -15.61 0.49
CA ILE A 235 -11.32 -15.40 1.70
C ILE A 235 -12.81 -15.53 1.39
N ILE A 236 -13.30 -14.97 0.29
CA ILE A 236 -14.72 -15.10 -0.13
C ILE A 236 -15.08 -16.58 -0.35
N ILE A 237 -14.23 -17.31 -1.07
CA ILE A 237 -14.43 -18.75 -1.31
C ILE A 237 -14.47 -19.52 0.02
N SER A 238 -13.54 -19.22 0.94
CA SER A 238 -13.52 -19.85 2.27
C SER A 238 -14.78 -19.57 3.09
N LEU A 239 -15.30 -18.34 3.03
CA LEU A 239 -16.56 -17.96 3.67
C LEU A 239 -17.75 -18.73 3.06
N VAL A 240 -17.83 -18.81 1.73
CA VAL A 240 -18.87 -19.55 1.03
C VAL A 240 -18.81 -21.04 1.39
N MET A 241 -17.62 -21.63 1.37
CA MET A 241 -17.41 -23.03 1.79
C MET A 241 -17.84 -23.26 3.24
N GLY A 242 -17.51 -22.35 4.15
CA GLY A 242 -17.97 -22.40 5.54
C GLY A 242 -19.51 -22.40 5.66
N VAL A 243 -20.18 -21.53 4.91
CA VAL A 243 -21.66 -21.53 4.86
C VAL A 243 -22.20 -22.84 4.28
N MET A 244 -21.60 -23.38 3.23
CA MET A 244 -22.02 -24.63 2.61
C MET A 244 -21.89 -25.83 3.56
N ILE A 245 -20.79 -25.92 4.31
CA ILE A 245 -20.58 -27.00 5.31
C ILE A 245 -21.63 -26.91 6.43
N THR A 246 -21.85 -25.70 6.98
CA THR A 246 -22.87 -25.52 8.01
C THR A 246 -24.27 -25.76 7.47
N ALA A 247 -24.57 -25.37 6.22
CA ALA A 247 -25.81 -25.63 5.55
C ALA A 247 -26.08 -27.15 5.40
N THR A 248 -25.08 -27.93 5.03
CA THR A 248 -25.18 -29.38 4.94
C THR A 248 -25.57 -30.00 6.30
N THR A 249 -24.97 -29.52 7.39
CA THR A 249 -25.33 -29.96 8.76
C THR A 249 -26.80 -29.65 9.08
N VAL A 250 -27.30 -28.47 8.70
CA VAL A 250 -28.71 -28.11 8.91
C VAL A 250 -29.64 -29.04 8.15
N ILE A 251 -29.34 -29.35 6.88
CA ILE A 251 -30.14 -30.30 6.06
C ILE A 251 -30.18 -31.68 6.71
N LEU A 252 -29.00 -32.20 7.16
CA LEU A 252 -28.96 -33.52 7.81
C LEU A 252 -29.78 -33.56 9.10
N PHE A 253 -29.66 -32.53 9.94
CA PHE A 253 -30.43 -32.44 11.17
C PHE A 253 -31.94 -32.27 10.94
N SER A 254 -32.34 -31.48 9.92
CA SER A 254 -33.72 -31.24 9.59
C SER A 254 -34.46 -32.52 9.06
N ARG A 255 -33.72 -33.40 8.39
CA ARG A 255 -34.27 -34.66 7.86
C ARG A 255 -34.40 -35.76 8.91
N ASN A 256 -33.63 -35.69 10.01
CA ASN A 256 -33.67 -36.68 11.06
C ASN A 256 -34.57 -36.22 12.21
N LYS A 257 -35.71 -36.94 12.41
CA LYS A 257 -36.73 -36.60 13.45
C LYS A 257 -36.09 -36.51 14.87
N SER A 258 -35.11 -37.35 15.17
CA SER A 258 -34.43 -37.35 16.46
C SER A 258 -33.48 -36.16 16.64
N MET A 259 -32.94 -35.58 15.58
CA MET A 259 -31.97 -34.45 15.63
C MET A 259 -32.64 -33.09 15.33
N SER A 260 -33.80 -33.08 14.71
CA SER A 260 -34.53 -31.85 14.38
C SER A 260 -34.79 -30.91 15.60
N PRO A 261 -35.04 -31.41 16.85
CA PRO A 261 -35.19 -30.53 18.01
C PRO A 261 -33.93 -29.73 18.33
N ILE A 262 -32.71 -30.24 17.96
CA ILE A 262 -31.43 -29.56 18.18
C ILE A 262 -31.39 -28.18 17.49
N LEU A 263 -32.00 -28.06 16.31
CA LEU A 263 -32.05 -26.80 15.56
C LEU A 263 -32.84 -25.69 16.30
N LYS A 264 -33.72 -26.06 17.22
CA LYS A 264 -34.48 -25.13 18.06
C LYS A 264 -33.81 -24.82 19.40
N MET A 265 -32.76 -25.52 19.77
CA MET A 265 -32.04 -25.28 21.02
C MET A 265 -31.32 -23.92 20.99
N GLU A 266 -31.31 -23.18 22.10
CA GLU A 266 -30.66 -21.88 22.18
C GLU A 266 -29.16 -21.94 21.83
N ALA A 267 -28.46 -23.01 22.22
CA ALA A 267 -27.07 -23.22 21.89
C ALA A 267 -26.81 -23.25 20.38
N TYR A 268 -27.66 -23.93 19.60
CA TYR A 268 -27.60 -23.94 18.13
C TYR A 268 -27.89 -22.55 17.56
N GLN A 269 -28.91 -21.87 18.07
CA GLN A 269 -29.33 -20.55 17.62
C GLN A 269 -28.21 -19.51 17.84
N ILE A 270 -27.59 -19.51 19.01
CA ILE A 270 -26.46 -18.63 19.33
C ILE A 270 -25.26 -18.97 18.46
N GLY A 271 -24.92 -20.25 18.30
CA GLY A 271 -23.79 -20.70 17.47
C GLY A 271 -23.95 -20.28 16.01
N SER A 272 -25.12 -20.53 15.41
CA SER A 272 -25.41 -20.14 14.03
C SER A 272 -25.43 -18.62 13.85
N PHE A 273 -25.98 -17.87 14.80
CA PHE A 273 -25.96 -16.41 14.83
C PHE A 273 -24.53 -15.87 14.87
N LEU A 274 -23.66 -16.41 15.74
CA LEU A 274 -22.26 -15.99 15.84
C LEU A 274 -21.50 -16.28 14.55
N VAL A 275 -21.65 -17.48 13.97
CA VAL A 275 -20.98 -17.84 12.71
C VAL A 275 -21.39 -16.89 11.58
N LEU A 276 -22.68 -16.67 11.36
CA LEU A 276 -23.17 -15.80 10.31
C LEU A 276 -22.80 -14.33 10.57
N GLY A 277 -22.87 -13.86 11.82
CA GLY A 277 -22.49 -12.52 12.21
C GLY A 277 -20.99 -12.24 11.99
N VAL A 278 -20.13 -13.16 12.41
CA VAL A 278 -18.68 -13.09 12.18
C VAL A 278 -18.38 -13.11 10.69
N MET A 279 -19.06 -13.91 9.87
CA MET A 279 -18.88 -13.94 8.43
C MET A 279 -19.21 -12.60 7.77
N ILE A 280 -20.31 -11.94 8.15
CA ILE A 280 -20.69 -10.61 7.65
C ILE A 280 -19.62 -9.58 8.03
N LEU A 281 -19.17 -9.56 9.28
CA LEU A 281 -18.18 -8.62 9.77
C LEU A 281 -16.80 -8.86 9.14
N LEU A 282 -16.39 -10.12 8.97
CA LEU A 282 -15.14 -10.48 8.28
C LEU A 282 -15.17 -10.02 6.82
N PHE A 283 -16.30 -10.25 6.11
CA PHE A 283 -16.45 -9.78 4.73
C PHE A 283 -16.30 -8.27 4.64
N ALA A 284 -16.99 -7.51 5.50
CA ALA A 284 -16.89 -6.05 5.53
C ALA A 284 -15.46 -5.57 5.87
N PHE A 285 -14.81 -6.21 6.84
CA PHE A 285 -13.43 -5.90 7.24
C PHE A 285 -12.43 -6.15 6.11
N VAL A 286 -12.54 -7.30 5.45
CA VAL A 286 -11.67 -7.68 4.31
C VAL A 286 -11.86 -6.72 3.16
N GLN A 287 -13.11 -6.37 2.84
CA GLN A 287 -13.42 -5.39 1.80
C GLN A 287 -12.73 -4.06 2.08
N LYS A 288 -12.88 -3.54 3.29
CA LYS A 288 -12.25 -2.27 3.70
C LYS A 288 -10.71 -2.33 3.69
N LYS A 289 -10.11 -3.39 4.23
CA LYS A 289 -8.65 -3.50 4.35
C LYS A 289 -7.95 -3.72 3.01
N LEU A 290 -8.61 -4.39 2.06
CA LEU A 290 -8.05 -4.66 0.74
C LEU A 290 -8.34 -3.54 -0.28
N THR A 291 -9.17 -2.55 0.07
CA THR A 291 -9.40 -1.35 -0.72
C THR A 291 -8.41 -0.28 -0.26
N GLY A 292 -7.23 -0.25 -0.87
CA GLY A 292 -6.19 0.77 -0.61
C GLY A 292 -6.03 1.74 -1.77
N SER A 293 -5.32 2.85 -1.56
CA SER A 293 -4.90 3.74 -2.64
C SER A 293 -3.96 2.99 -3.59
N TRP A 294 -4.07 3.30 -4.89
CA TRP A 294 -3.20 2.76 -5.93
C TRP A 294 -2.02 3.69 -6.23
N LEU A 295 -2.16 4.97 -5.92
CA LEU A 295 -1.16 6.01 -6.19
C LEU A 295 -0.17 6.20 -5.03
N GLU A 296 -0.56 5.83 -3.81
CA GLU A 296 0.38 5.82 -2.70
C GLU A 296 1.47 4.80 -3.01
N ASP A 297 2.71 5.25 -2.96
CA ASP A 297 3.82 4.33 -3.05
C ASP A 297 3.61 3.23 -2.00
N ILE A 298 3.85 1.99 -2.43
CA ILE A 298 3.76 0.80 -1.57
C ILE A 298 4.76 0.93 -0.38
N HIS A 299 5.54 2.01 -0.35
CA HIS A 299 6.46 2.42 0.73
C HIS A 299 5.78 2.72 2.08
N ASP A 300 4.48 3.01 2.13
CA ASP A 300 3.72 3.16 3.39
C ASP A 300 3.42 1.82 4.06
N THR A 301 4.16 0.79 3.70
CA THR A 301 4.19 -0.44 4.46
C THR A 301 4.84 -0.16 5.81
N ASN A 302 4.02 0.40 6.69
CA ASN A 302 4.10 0.17 8.10
C ASN A 302 5.54 0.19 8.65
N GLU A 303 6.23 1.36 8.60
CA GLU A 303 7.54 1.55 9.26
C GLU A 303 7.56 0.87 10.64
N LYS A 304 6.44 0.94 11.38
CA LYS A 304 6.25 0.23 12.65
C LYS A 304 6.31 -1.29 12.53
N GLN A 305 5.87 -1.86 11.41
CA GLN A 305 5.95 -3.31 11.18
C GLN A 305 7.38 -3.71 10.81
N ILE A 306 8.07 -2.91 10.00
CA ILE A 306 9.48 -3.12 9.65
C ILE A 306 10.36 -3.02 10.91
N ASP A 307 10.15 -2.00 11.76
CA ASP A 307 10.83 -1.89 13.05
C ASP A 307 10.58 -3.08 13.97
N LYS A 308 9.32 -3.55 14.01
CA LYS A 308 8.96 -4.73 14.78
C LYS A 308 9.62 -5.99 14.21
N ASP A 309 9.68 -6.13 12.89
CA ASP A 309 10.32 -7.27 12.23
C ASP A 309 11.84 -7.25 12.44
N TRP A 310 12.50 -6.09 12.33
CA TRP A 310 13.92 -5.93 12.70
C TRP A 310 14.18 -6.25 14.19
N LYS A 311 13.34 -5.76 15.10
CA LYS A 311 13.43 -6.10 16.52
C LYS A 311 13.23 -7.58 16.80
N ASN A 312 12.28 -8.22 16.13
CA ASN A 312 12.02 -9.66 16.26
C ASN A 312 13.13 -10.50 15.67
N PHE A 313 13.74 -10.05 14.57
CA PHE A 313 14.86 -10.73 13.93
C PHE A 313 16.15 -10.63 14.74
N ARG A 314 16.51 -9.41 15.21
CA ARG A 314 17.73 -9.16 16.02
C ARG A 314 17.58 -9.55 17.49
N LYS A 315 16.36 -9.87 17.93
CA LYS A 315 16.13 -10.28 19.31
C LYS A 315 16.76 -11.63 19.56
N GLU A 316 17.70 -11.70 20.52
CA GLU A 316 18.20 -12.96 21.02
C GLU A 316 17.02 -13.87 21.39
N ARG A 317 17.02 -15.06 20.83
CA ARG A 317 15.93 -16.04 20.97
C ARG A 317 15.85 -16.53 22.41
N ASN A 318 15.01 -15.88 23.19
CA ASN A 318 14.77 -16.33 24.57
C ASN A 318 13.71 -17.45 24.54
N VAL A 319 14.18 -18.69 24.29
CA VAL A 319 13.36 -19.89 24.13
C VAL A 319 12.38 -20.06 25.31
N GLY A 320 12.79 -19.73 26.54
CA GLY A 320 11.94 -19.82 27.72
C GLY A 320 10.72 -18.88 27.65
N LYS A 321 10.88 -17.66 27.20
CA LYS A 321 9.75 -16.70 26.99
C LYS A 321 8.82 -17.11 25.87
N GLU A 322 9.36 -17.66 24.77
CA GLU A 322 8.55 -18.15 23.66
C GLU A 322 7.70 -19.35 24.08
N ILE A 323 8.28 -20.32 24.80
CA ILE A 323 7.55 -21.47 25.36
C ILE A 323 6.46 -21.00 26.31
N MET A 324 6.78 -20.07 27.23
CA MET A 324 5.79 -19.55 28.18
C MET A 324 4.62 -18.83 27.49
N GLN A 325 4.88 -18.07 26.44
CA GLN A 325 3.84 -17.42 25.62
C GLN A 325 2.99 -18.45 24.86
N SER A 326 3.61 -19.51 24.32
CA SER A 326 2.90 -20.61 23.65
C SER A 326 2.00 -21.35 24.65
N VAL A 327 2.49 -21.68 25.84
CA VAL A 327 1.70 -22.34 26.90
C VAL A 327 0.52 -21.46 27.29
N PHE A 328 0.74 -20.15 27.48
CA PHE A 328 -0.32 -19.22 27.90
C PHE A 328 -1.40 -19.06 26.82
N ALA A 329 -0.99 -18.94 25.57
CA ALA A 329 -1.92 -18.88 24.42
C ALA A 329 -2.72 -20.18 24.29
N THR A 330 -2.07 -21.34 24.50
CA THR A 330 -2.71 -22.66 24.46
C THR A 330 -3.74 -22.77 25.56
N LEU A 331 -3.40 -22.39 26.81
CA LEU A 331 -4.34 -22.43 27.95
C LEU A 331 -5.58 -21.55 27.72
N ILE A 332 -5.40 -20.34 27.18
CA ILE A 332 -6.53 -19.41 26.93
C ILE A 332 -7.45 -19.92 25.82
N CYS A 333 -6.89 -20.45 24.73
CA CYS A 333 -7.70 -20.83 23.59
C CYS A 333 -8.28 -22.24 23.64
N SER A 334 -7.50 -23.23 24.13
CA SER A 334 -7.95 -24.63 24.19
C SER A 334 -8.55 -25.00 25.54
N GLY A 335 -8.16 -24.32 26.62
CA GLY A 335 -8.67 -24.57 27.97
C GLY A 335 -10.19 -24.57 28.09
N PRO A 336 -10.88 -23.52 27.63
CA PRO A 336 -12.35 -23.46 27.67
C PRO A 336 -13.03 -24.58 26.87
N VAL A 337 -12.46 -25.01 25.76
CA VAL A 337 -13.00 -26.09 24.91
C VAL A 337 -12.87 -27.43 25.63
N ILE A 338 -11.74 -27.68 26.29
CA ILE A 338 -11.48 -28.91 27.03
C ILE A 338 -12.37 -28.95 28.31
N ILE A 339 -12.48 -27.83 29.02
CA ILE A 339 -13.34 -27.72 30.21
C ILE A 339 -14.80 -27.98 29.86
N PHE A 340 -15.27 -27.40 28.75
CA PHE A 340 -16.63 -27.64 28.24
C PHE A 340 -16.83 -29.09 27.83
N GLY A 341 -15.84 -29.73 27.21
CA GLY A 341 -15.86 -31.14 26.83
C GLY A 341 -15.92 -32.06 28.06
N LEU A 342 -15.20 -31.74 29.15
CA LEU A 342 -15.24 -32.45 30.40
C LEU A 342 -16.60 -32.30 31.11
N TRP A 343 -17.13 -31.06 31.13
CA TRP A 343 -18.44 -30.76 31.73
C TRP A 343 -19.59 -31.51 31.02
N GLN A 344 -19.52 -31.64 29.73
CA GLN A 344 -20.55 -32.32 28.91
C GLN A 344 -20.23 -33.81 28.72
N SER A 345 -19.17 -34.34 29.28
CA SER A 345 -18.70 -35.74 29.11
C SER A 345 -18.56 -36.15 27.62
N SER A 346 -18.25 -35.21 26.75
CA SER A 346 -18.18 -35.40 25.29
C SER A 346 -16.74 -35.61 24.87
N LYS A 347 -16.39 -36.85 24.44
CA LYS A 347 -15.06 -37.22 23.94
C LYS A 347 -14.64 -36.36 22.72
N ILE A 348 -15.58 -35.91 21.88
CA ILE A 348 -15.32 -35.13 20.66
C ILE A 348 -14.74 -33.74 21.00
N PHE A 349 -15.31 -33.04 21.98
CA PHE A 349 -14.81 -31.73 22.41
C PHE A 349 -13.46 -31.85 23.14
N ILE A 350 -13.23 -32.91 23.88
CA ILE A 350 -11.93 -33.16 24.52
C ILE A 350 -10.85 -33.37 23.47
N ILE A 351 -11.09 -34.27 22.50
CA ILE A 351 -10.14 -34.55 21.42
C ILE A 351 -9.91 -33.29 20.56
N GLY A 352 -10.98 -32.56 20.19
CA GLY A 352 -10.90 -31.32 19.46
C GLY A 352 -10.10 -30.24 20.20
N GLY A 353 -10.28 -30.12 21.50
CA GLY A 353 -9.50 -29.23 22.36
C GLY A 353 -8.02 -29.57 22.43
N ILE A 354 -7.68 -30.87 22.50
CA ILE A 354 -6.29 -31.35 22.46
C ILE A 354 -5.64 -31.06 21.13
N VAL A 355 -6.31 -31.33 19.99
CA VAL A 355 -5.80 -31.01 18.65
C VAL A 355 -5.57 -29.52 18.50
N LEU A 356 -6.51 -28.68 18.98
CA LEU A 356 -6.39 -27.23 18.97
C LEU A 356 -5.20 -26.78 19.84
N ALA A 357 -4.98 -27.40 21.00
CA ALA A 357 -3.85 -27.14 21.86
C ALA A 357 -2.51 -27.40 21.18
N ILE A 358 -2.39 -28.52 20.48
CA ILE A 358 -1.18 -28.88 19.72
C ILE A 358 -0.91 -27.84 18.62
N VAL A 359 -1.94 -27.48 17.82
CA VAL A 359 -1.80 -26.50 16.74
C VAL A 359 -1.35 -25.14 17.29
N ILE A 360 -1.98 -24.63 18.34
CA ILE A 360 -1.66 -23.32 18.94
C ILE A 360 -0.27 -23.31 19.56
N PHE A 361 0.15 -24.41 20.18
CA PHE A 361 1.47 -24.52 20.80
C PHE A 361 2.61 -24.32 19.79
N PHE A 362 2.44 -24.76 18.55
CA PHE A 362 3.46 -24.63 17.49
C PHE A 362 3.42 -23.29 16.71
N VAL A 363 2.36 -22.50 16.82
CA VAL A 363 2.22 -21.22 16.10
C VAL A 363 3.28 -20.16 16.47
N PRO A 364 3.66 -19.92 17.74
CA PRO A 364 4.58 -18.85 18.10
C PRO A 364 6.05 -19.07 17.73
N THR A 365 6.49 -20.30 17.51
CA THR A 365 7.90 -20.65 17.27
C THR A 365 8.46 -20.16 15.92
N GLY A 366 7.61 -19.57 15.05
CA GLY A 366 7.98 -19.10 13.74
C GLY A 366 8.23 -17.59 13.59
N ASN A 367 8.07 -16.78 14.65
CA ASN A 367 8.05 -15.32 14.51
C ASN A 367 9.38 -14.72 14.01
N GLY A 368 10.53 -15.22 14.44
CA GLY A 368 11.85 -14.75 13.97
C GLY A 368 12.10 -15.09 12.50
N ASN A 369 11.86 -16.33 12.10
CA ASN A 369 12.02 -16.78 10.71
C ASN A 369 10.98 -16.13 9.79
N ALA A 370 9.76 -15.91 10.28
CA ALA A 370 8.74 -15.18 9.53
C ALA A 370 9.11 -13.69 9.36
N ALA A 371 9.73 -13.06 10.38
CA ALA A 371 10.25 -11.71 10.30
C ALA A 371 11.42 -11.61 9.30
N LYS A 372 12.41 -12.54 9.36
CA LYS A 372 13.51 -12.63 8.36
C LYS A 372 12.95 -12.71 6.93
N LYS A 373 12.02 -13.62 6.67
CA LYS A 373 11.40 -13.78 5.34
C LYS A 373 10.68 -12.51 4.86
N ARG A 374 9.98 -11.79 5.77
CA ARG A 374 9.31 -10.53 5.41
C ARG A 374 10.31 -9.42 5.09
N LEU A 375 11.39 -9.29 5.88
CA LEU A 375 12.46 -8.34 5.65
C LEU A 375 13.18 -8.61 4.34
N ILE A 376 13.53 -9.87 4.04
CA ILE A 376 14.15 -10.27 2.76
C ILE A 376 13.24 -9.87 1.60
N LYS A 377 11.97 -10.26 1.65
CA LYS A 377 10.99 -9.93 0.58
C LYS A 377 10.85 -8.42 0.38
N GLU A 378 10.88 -7.63 1.45
CA GLU A 378 10.78 -6.17 1.36
C GLU A 378 12.09 -5.56 0.82
N CYS A 379 13.26 -6.08 1.21
CA CYS A 379 14.55 -5.69 0.64
C CYS A 379 14.63 -5.99 -0.85
N GLU A 380 14.30 -7.22 -1.28
CA GLU A 380 14.30 -7.63 -2.69
C GLU A 380 13.37 -6.76 -3.55
N LYS A 381 12.25 -6.33 -2.99
CA LYS A 381 11.28 -5.49 -3.69
C LYS A 381 11.76 -4.05 -3.86
N GLU A 382 12.36 -3.47 -2.84
CA GLU A 382 12.71 -2.05 -2.79
C GLU A 382 14.13 -1.76 -3.33
N PHE A 383 15.04 -2.73 -3.22
CA PHE A 383 16.45 -2.56 -3.59
C PHE A 383 16.67 -2.20 -5.07
N PRO A 384 15.97 -2.81 -6.06
CA PRO A 384 16.16 -2.45 -7.47
C PRO A 384 15.82 -1.01 -7.81
N GLY A 385 14.82 -0.42 -7.14
CA GLY A 385 14.48 0.99 -7.32
C GLY A 385 15.55 1.93 -6.77
N TRP A 386 16.07 1.61 -5.58
CA TRP A 386 17.11 2.39 -4.94
C TRP A 386 18.44 2.34 -5.68
N ILE A 387 18.89 1.15 -6.12
CA ILE A 387 20.16 1.00 -6.83
C ILE A 387 20.16 1.71 -8.19
N ARG A 388 19.02 1.80 -8.89
CA ARG A 388 18.91 2.61 -10.11
C ARG A 388 19.12 4.09 -9.83
N GLY A 389 18.60 4.59 -8.70
CA GLY A 389 18.88 5.97 -8.28
C GLY A 389 20.37 6.21 -8.08
N ILE A 390 21.08 5.28 -7.41
CA ILE A 390 22.53 5.35 -7.25
C ILE A 390 23.26 5.30 -8.60
N ALA A 391 22.83 4.44 -9.53
CA ALA A 391 23.43 4.35 -10.87
C ALA A 391 23.35 5.67 -11.63
N LEU A 392 22.28 6.45 -11.43
CA LEU A 392 22.15 7.80 -12.00
C LEU A 392 23.11 8.80 -11.33
N ASP A 393 23.20 8.76 -10.01
CA ASP A 393 24.09 9.67 -9.27
C ASP A 393 25.57 9.38 -9.58
N LEU A 394 25.93 8.11 -9.86
CA LEU A 394 27.29 7.69 -10.25
C LEU A 394 27.75 8.27 -11.60
N GLN A 395 26.85 8.79 -12.43
CA GLN A 395 27.24 9.50 -13.66
C GLN A 395 27.91 10.85 -13.39
N THR A 396 27.68 11.42 -12.21
CA THR A 396 28.15 12.75 -11.82
C THR A 396 28.99 12.75 -10.55
N ASP A 397 28.80 11.76 -9.68
CA ASP A 397 29.40 11.67 -8.36
C ASP A 397 30.16 10.34 -8.18
N ASN A 398 31.03 10.26 -7.19
CA ASN A 398 31.65 9.00 -6.79
C ASN A 398 30.71 8.14 -5.93
N VAL A 399 31.08 6.87 -5.71
CA VAL A 399 30.26 5.88 -4.99
C VAL A 399 29.86 6.37 -3.59
N TYR A 400 30.79 6.93 -2.82
CA TYR A 400 30.49 7.43 -1.47
C TYR A 400 29.49 8.59 -1.49
N MET A 401 29.67 9.56 -2.39
CA MET A 401 28.75 10.70 -2.50
C MET A 401 27.37 10.27 -3.00
N SER A 402 27.31 9.35 -3.95
CA SER A 402 26.04 8.78 -4.45
C SER A 402 25.27 8.04 -3.34
N LEU A 403 25.97 7.21 -2.55
CA LEU A 403 25.38 6.56 -1.37
C LEU A 403 24.88 7.58 -0.34
N ARG A 404 25.71 8.60 -0.04
CA ARG A 404 25.39 9.66 0.94
C ARG A 404 24.19 10.49 0.51
N ASN A 405 24.12 10.87 -0.77
CA ASN A 405 23.01 11.66 -1.33
C ASN A 405 21.71 10.85 -1.36
N SER A 406 21.80 9.55 -1.61
CA SER A 406 20.64 8.65 -1.65
C SER A 406 20.09 8.26 -0.26
N ALA A 407 20.92 8.28 0.80
CA ALA A 407 20.59 7.79 2.13
C ALA A 407 19.29 8.40 2.74
N PRO A 408 19.05 9.74 2.67
CA PRO A 408 17.81 10.32 3.24
C PRO A 408 16.53 9.82 2.57
N ASN A 409 16.60 9.49 1.27
CA ASN A 409 15.48 9.04 0.46
C ASN A 409 15.43 7.52 0.27
N ALA A 410 16.37 6.80 0.89
CA ALA A 410 16.44 5.35 0.78
C ALA A 410 15.21 4.68 1.44
N PRO A 411 14.79 3.52 0.92
CA PRO A 411 13.72 2.72 1.51
C PRO A 411 13.94 2.42 2.99
N TYR A 412 12.88 2.56 3.78
CA TYR A 412 12.95 2.46 5.25
C TYR A 412 13.54 1.13 5.73
N VAL A 413 13.29 0.04 4.99
CA VAL A 413 13.71 -1.31 5.37
C VAL A 413 15.22 -1.46 5.54
N PHE A 414 16.04 -0.74 4.75
CA PHE A 414 17.50 -0.78 4.84
C PHE A 414 18.17 0.59 4.99
N ARG A 415 17.39 1.66 5.20
CA ARG A 415 17.94 3.02 5.41
C ARG A 415 18.99 3.07 6.53
N ASN A 416 18.70 2.44 7.65
CA ASN A 416 19.64 2.41 8.78
C ASN A 416 20.93 1.62 8.46
N GLU A 417 20.83 0.62 7.60
CA GLU A 417 21.98 -0.16 7.18
C GLU A 417 22.88 0.65 6.20
N ILE A 418 22.27 1.53 5.39
CA ILE A 418 23.03 2.47 4.54
C ILE A 418 23.81 3.46 5.40
N TYR A 419 23.22 4.00 6.47
CA TYR A 419 23.96 4.88 7.39
C TYR A 419 25.12 4.16 8.08
N LYS A 420 24.96 2.87 8.42
CA LYS A 420 26.07 2.06 8.95
C LYS A 420 27.15 1.84 7.90
N LEU A 421 26.77 1.49 6.67
CA LEU A 421 27.68 1.34 5.55
C LEU A 421 28.51 2.61 5.34
N LEU A 422 27.89 3.80 5.36
CA LEU A 422 28.58 5.08 5.24
C LEU A 422 29.57 5.32 6.39
N ASP A 423 29.16 5.04 7.63
CA ASP A 423 30.03 5.17 8.81
C ASP A 423 31.24 4.20 8.77
N GLU A 424 31.04 2.98 8.22
CA GLU A 424 32.10 2.02 8.02
C GLU A 424 33.07 2.42 6.88
N ILE A 425 32.53 2.96 5.76
CA ILE A 425 33.34 3.48 4.65
C ILE A 425 34.17 4.69 5.11
N GLU A 426 33.64 5.57 5.98
CA GLU A 426 34.40 6.68 6.55
C GLU A 426 35.58 6.20 7.40
N LYS A 427 35.47 5.05 8.07
CA LYS A 427 36.55 4.45 8.88
C LYS A 427 37.57 3.68 8.06
N ASP A 428 37.13 3.02 7.00
CA ASP A 428 37.96 2.23 6.09
C ASP A 428 37.57 2.50 4.62
N PRO A 429 38.04 3.62 4.03
CA PRO A 429 37.61 4.05 2.68
C PRO A 429 38.06 3.12 1.54
N THR A 430 39.10 2.30 1.77
CA THR A 430 39.66 1.38 0.76
C THR A 430 39.33 -0.08 1.02
N GLY A 431 38.67 -0.37 2.15
CA GLY A 431 38.30 -1.74 2.54
C GLY A 431 37.09 -2.25 1.85
N ILE A 432 37.07 -3.56 1.54
CA ILE A 432 35.88 -4.26 1.05
C ILE A 432 34.87 -4.62 2.18
N LEU A 433 35.36 -4.65 3.42
CA LEU A 433 34.56 -5.10 4.57
C LEU A 433 33.26 -4.32 4.79
N PRO A 434 33.21 -2.97 4.68
CA PRO A 434 31.98 -2.21 4.78
C PRO A 434 30.88 -2.71 3.82
N TYR A 435 31.28 -2.99 2.58
CA TYR A 435 30.37 -3.49 1.56
C TYR A 435 29.91 -4.94 1.79
N GLN A 436 30.71 -5.75 2.47
CA GLN A 436 30.35 -7.13 2.85
C GLN A 436 29.37 -7.16 4.02
N HIS A 437 29.52 -6.26 5.00
CA HIS A 437 28.65 -6.18 6.16
C HIS A 437 27.25 -5.66 5.85
N PHE A 438 27.07 -5.01 4.69
CA PHE A 438 25.75 -4.48 4.32
C PHE A 438 24.73 -5.59 4.18
N LEU A 439 23.71 -5.60 5.07
CA LEU A 439 22.64 -6.61 5.13
C LEU A 439 23.12 -8.07 5.26
N GLU A 440 24.36 -8.30 5.77
CA GLU A 440 24.93 -9.63 5.94
C GLU A 440 24.01 -10.57 6.73
N ASP A 441 23.35 -10.06 7.78
CA ASP A 441 22.44 -10.82 8.63
C ASP A 441 21.24 -11.42 7.85
N LEU A 442 20.83 -10.79 6.76
CA LEU A 442 19.67 -11.24 5.96
C LEU A 442 20.05 -12.29 4.90
N GLU A 443 21.34 -12.40 4.53
CA GLU A 443 21.85 -13.38 3.55
C GLU A 443 21.12 -13.30 2.21
N VAL A 444 21.02 -12.11 1.59
CA VAL A 444 20.40 -11.89 0.27
C VAL A 444 21.48 -11.84 -0.81
N PRO A 445 21.73 -12.92 -1.60
CA PRO A 445 22.86 -13.03 -2.50
C PRO A 445 22.92 -11.94 -3.57
N ASP A 446 21.76 -11.59 -4.15
CA ASP A 446 21.67 -10.61 -5.23
C ASP A 446 22.09 -9.21 -4.75
N ILE A 447 21.63 -8.81 -3.56
CA ILE A 447 21.99 -7.53 -2.95
C ILE A 447 23.50 -7.48 -2.67
N HIS A 448 24.05 -8.54 -2.07
CA HIS A 448 25.49 -8.63 -1.78
C HIS A 448 26.35 -8.55 -3.04
N SER A 449 25.91 -9.16 -4.13
CA SER A 449 26.63 -9.13 -5.41
C SER A 449 26.69 -7.70 -5.97
N ILE A 450 25.56 -6.99 -5.96
CA ILE A 450 25.49 -5.61 -6.46
C ILE A 450 26.28 -4.65 -5.56
N VAL A 451 26.23 -4.82 -4.24
CA VAL A 451 26.99 -3.95 -3.31
C VAL A 451 28.49 -4.17 -3.43
N LYS A 452 28.95 -5.42 -3.66
CA LYS A 452 30.37 -5.69 -3.98
C LYS A 452 30.81 -5.07 -5.30
N MET A 453 29.90 -4.99 -6.28
CA MET A 453 30.16 -4.31 -7.53
C MET A 453 30.34 -2.80 -7.34
N LEU A 454 29.57 -2.15 -6.45
CA LEU A 454 29.81 -0.75 -6.08
C LEU A 454 31.20 -0.52 -5.51
N TYR A 455 31.74 -1.48 -4.73
CA TYR A 455 33.14 -1.44 -4.27
C TYR A 455 34.12 -1.47 -5.45
N SER A 456 33.89 -2.37 -6.42
CA SER A 456 34.76 -2.46 -7.61
C SER A 456 34.74 -1.16 -8.44
N LEU A 457 33.58 -0.52 -8.57
CA LEU A 457 33.45 0.78 -9.25
C LEU A 457 34.18 1.92 -8.49
N ASN A 458 34.29 1.83 -7.19
CA ASN A 458 35.06 2.79 -6.39
C ASN A 458 36.57 2.67 -6.66
N GLU A 459 37.08 1.46 -6.98
CA GLU A 459 38.49 1.22 -7.28
C GLU A 459 38.87 1.54 -8.74
N VAL A 460 38.00 1.26 -9.70
CA VAL A 460 38.31 1.30 -11.16
C VAL A 460 37.92 2.62 -11.82
N GLY A 461 37.04 3.43 -11.18
CA GLY A 461 36.49 4.66 -11.77
C GLY A 461 35.20 4.44 -12.55
N SER A 462 34.45 5.54 -12.74
CA SER A 462 33.03 5.53 -13.12
C SER A 462 32.72 5.42 -14.62
N ASP A 463 33.68 5.26 -15.52
CA ASP A 463 33.45 5.39 -16.97
C ASP A 463 32.52 4.33 -17.58
N ASP A 464 32.26 3.19 -16.90
CA ASP A 464 31.41 2.11 -17.37
C ASP A 464 30.30 1.70 -16.37
N ALA A 465 29.96 2.54 -15.39
CA ALA A 465 29.02 2.18 -14.31
C ALA A 465 27.62 1.84 -14.83
N GLU A 466 27.15 2.52 -15.89
CA GLU A 466 25.81 2.31 -16.45
C GLU A 466 25.66 0.94 -17.12
N THR A 467 26.71 0.46 -17.79
CA THR A 467 26.71 -0.85 -18.46
C THR A 467 26.85 -2.04 -17.51
N GLN A 468 27.39 -1.81 -16.32
CA GLN A 468 27.62 -2.87 -15.33
C GLN A 468 26.47 -3.06 -14.34
N ILE A 469 25.61 -2.04 -14.15
CA ILE A 469 24.49 -2.08 -13.19
C ILE A 469 23.14 -2.47 -13.86
N ASN A 470 23.01 -2.30 -15.17
CA ASN A 470 21.84 -2.71 -15.96
C ASN A 470 21.94 -4.16 -16.41
#